data_c287ce046e6fab0090c3b9b4613f64ff
#
_entry.id   c287ce046e6fab0090c3b9b4613f64ff
#
_cell.length_a   1.000
_cell.length_b   1.000
_cell.length_c   1.000
_cell.angle_alpha   90.00
_cell.angle_beta   90.00
_cell.angle_gamma   90.00
#
_symmetry.space_group_name_H-M   'P 1'
#
loop_
_entity.id
_entity.type
_entity.pdbx_description
1 polymer ?
#
loop_
_entity_poly.entity_id
_entity_poly.type
_entity_poly.pdbx_seq_one_letter_code
_entity_poly.pdbx_strand_id
1 'polypeptide(L)'
;MFETLIQKLQEDRFLTLETTPQHEPSMHNIIERIKKFKLQDRVDGFSCTDNPLAKLKYNALFASLKLQMEFKKPVIATMSMRDRNKIALQSDLMGANDFDVRAILALTGDPAKMSDQPHSKGVFESNSLMLLKIIKSFNYGMDYSGHPFKIEPKQIFPFAVVNSYAKNFSSLERKMHQKIQNGALGIISQPVFDIENAKKLLESFNIAKDGVEGDKKKAQLIFGLFPVTKLRTALFLSAQVPGIH
;
A
#
# COMPACT_ATOMS: atom_id res chain seq x y z
N MET A 1 -6.32 5.04 -17.11
CA MET A 1 -6.25 5.43 -15.67
C MET A 1 -4.97 4.92 -15.01
N PHE A 2 -4.74 3.60 -14.92
CA PHE A 2 -3.55 3.04 -14.27
C PHE A 2 -2.28 3.23 -15.10
N GLU A 3 -2.36 3.20 -16.40
CA GLU A 3 -1.26 3.51 -17.32
C GLU A 3 -0.71 4.92 -17.08
N THR A 4 -1.63 5.90 -16.91
CA THR A 4 -1.27 7.28 -16.56
C THR A 4 -0.64 7.37 -15.16
N LEU A 5 -1.13 6.59 -14.19
CA LEU A 5 -0.53 6.51 -12.87
C LEU A 5 0.92 6.02 -12.96
N ILE A 6 1.15 4.92 -13.68
CA ILE A 6 2.48 4.34 -13.85
C ILE A 6 3.41 5.28 -14.59
N GLN A 7 2.93 5.95 -15.64
CA GLN A 7 3.71 6.97 -16.35
C GLN A 7 4.14 8.09 -15.39
N LYS A 8 3.22 8.67 -14.63
CA LYS A 8 3.54 9.74 -13.66
C LYS A 8 4.52 9.27 -12.57
N LEU A 9 4.39 8.03 -12.12
CA LEU A 9 5.34 7.44 -11.18
C LEU A 9 6.75 7.37 -11.78
N GLN A 10 6.88 7.11 -13.08
CA GLN A 10 8.16 7.07 -13.78
C GLN A 10 8.75 8.48 -14.03
N GLU A 11 7.91 9.50 -14.10
CA GLU A 11 8.27 10.92 -14.34
C GLU A 11 8.59 11.67 -13.04
N ASP A 12 8.71 10.99 -11.88
CA ASP A 12 8.98 11.57 -10.55
C ASP A 12 7.94 12.60 -10.06
N ARG A 13 6.71 12.55 -10.58
CA ARG A 13 5.61 13.48 -10.24
C ARG A 13 4.33 12.73 -9.92
N PHE A 14 4.33 12.07 -8.80
CA PHE A 14 3.19 11.28 -8.35
C PHE A 14 2.74 11.72 -6.96
N LEU A 15 1.52 12.24 -6.85
CA LEU A 15 0.92 12.67 -5.59
C LEU A 15 -0.37 11.91 -5.33
N THR A 16 -0.44 11.22 -4.20
CA THR A 16 -1.68 10.60 -3.70
C THR A 16 -2.12 11.19 -2.38
N LEU A 17 -3.44 11.20 -2.17
CA LEU A 17 -4.04 11.46 -0.87
C LEU A 17 -4.36 10.13 -0.20
N GLU A 18 -3.73 9.87 0.94
CA GLU A 18 -4.10 8.73 1.77
C GLU A 18 -5.45 8.98 2.44
N THR A 19 -6.33 8.00 2.33
CA THR A 19 -7.64 7.96 2.98
C THR A 19 -7.70 6.79 3.94
N THR A 20 -8.12 7.05 5.18
CA THR A 20 -8.42 6.00 6.14
C THR A 20 -9.92 5.83 6.24
N PRO A 21 -10.48 4.68 5.82
CA PRO A 21 -11.90 4.39 5.99
C PRO A 21 -12.32 4.52 7.44
N GLN A 22 -13.55 4.96 7.66
CA GLN A 22 -14.08 5.17 9.01
C GLN A 22 -14.70 3.89 9.58
N HIS A 23 -14.93 3.88 10.89
CA HIS A 23 -15.69 2.82 11.57
C HIS A 23 -17.19 3.05 11.37
N GLU A 24 -17.62 3.05 10.12
CA GLU A 24 -18.99 3.31 9.68
C GLU A 24 -19.28 2.47 8.41
N PRO A 25 -20.50 2.01 8.18
CA PRO A 25 -20.86 1.24 6.99
C PRO A 25 -21.06 2.13 5.76
N SER A 26 -20.31 3.24 5.66
CA SER A 26 -20.41 4.21 4.58
C SER A 26 -19.10 4.96 4.34
N MET A 27 -18.82 5.31 3.08
CA MET A 27 -17.73 6.19 2.67
C MET A 27 -18.21 7.64 2.45
N HIS A 28 -19.49 7.93 2.69
CA HIS A 28 -20.10 9.22 2.37
C HIS A 28 -19.33 10.40 2.96
N ASN A 29 -19.04 10.36 4.25
CA ASN A 29 -18.34 11.45 4.95
C ASN A 29 -16.94 11.75 4.37
N ILE A 30 -16.20 10.71 3.97
CA ILE A 30 -14.88 10.87 3.35
C ILE A 30 -15.03 11.51 1.97
N ILE A 31 -15.96 11.01 1.15
CA ILE A 31 -16.21 11.50 -0.20
C ILE A 31 -16.61 12.98 -0.15
N GLU A 32 -17.57 13.34 0.71
CA GLU A 32 -18.02 14.73 0.84
C GLU A 32 -16.92 15.68 1.34
N ARG A 33 -16.04 15.23 2.24
CA ARG A 33 -14.88 16.02 2.64
C ARG A 33 -13.89 16.24 1.51
N ILE A 34 -13.62 15.22 0.70
CA ILE A 34 -12.75 15.34 -0.48
C ILE A 34 -13.34 16.37 -1.45
N LYS A 35 -14.63 16.28 -1.75
CA LYS A 35 -15.36 17.23 -2.62
C LYS A 35 -15.35 18.65 -2.06
N LYS A 36 -15.71 18.80 -0.78
CA LYS A 36 -15.80 20.11 -0.11
C LYS A 36 -14.49 20.90 -0.22
N PHE A 37 -13.35 20.23 -0.10
CA PHE A 37 -12.03 20.86 -0.17
C PHE A 37 -11.38 20.76 -1.56
N LYS A 38 -12.08 20.22 -2.54
CA LYS A 38 -11.60 20.00 -3.92
C LYS A 38 -10.24 19.27 -3.95
N LEU A 39 -10.06 18.32 -3.05
CA LEU A 39 -8.78 17.59 -2.93
C LEU A 39 -8.53 16.71 -4.15
N GLN A 40 -9.57 16.18 -4.77
CA GLN A 40 -9.46 15.41 -6.00
C GLN A 40 -8.78 16.17 -7.15
N ASP A 41 -8.86 17.50 -7.17
CA ASP A 41 -8.26 18.31 -8.23
C ASP A 41 -6.76 18.54 -8.03
N ARG A 42 -6.25 18.19 -6.85
CA ARG A 42 -4.87 18.46 -6.42
C ARG A 42 -3.98 17.21 -6.37
N VAL A 43 -4.54 16.03 -6.61
CA VAL A 43 -3.82 14.75 -6.50
C VAL A 43 -3.96 13.93 -7.77
N ASP A 44 -3.01 13.05 -8.04
CA ASP A 44 -3.04 12.14 -9.17
C ASP A 44 -3.89 10.90 -8.89
N GLY A 45 -4.04 10.55 -7.61
CA GLY A 45 -4.83 9.41 -7.16
C GLY A 45 -5.03 9.42 -5.65
N PHE A 46 -5.56 8.31 -5.15
CA PHE A 46 -5.76 8.11 -3.71
C PHE A 46 -5.02 6.85 -3.26
N SER A 47 -4.79 6.73 -1.97
CA SER A 47 -4.49 5.46 -1.32
C SER A 47 -5.49 5.19 -0.20
N CYS A 48 -5.78 3.92 0.07
CA CYS A 48 -6.79 3.52 1.03
C CYS A 48 -6.21 2.50 2.01
N THR A 49 -6.20 2.83 3.30
CA THR A 49 -5.63 1.97 4.35
C THR A 49 -6.55 0.79 4.70
N ASP A 50 -5.98 -0.34 5.12
CA ASP A 50 -6.69 -1.58 5.49
C ASP A 50 -6.60 -1.82 7.00
N ASN A 51 -7.64 -1.47 7.73
CA ASN A 51 -7.75 -1.66 9.19
C ASN A 51 -6.47 -1.27 9.96
N PRO A 52 -5.99 -0.01 9.83
CA PRO A 52 -4.74 0.42 10.45
C PRO A 52 -4.80 0.23 11.97
N LEU A 53 -3.65 -0.12 12.57
CA LEU A 53 -3.53 -0.47 14.00
C LEU A 53 -4.46 -1.60 14.42
N ALA A 54 -4.81 -2.49 13.50
CA ALA A 54 -5.76 -3.59 13.71
C ALA A 54 -7.17 -3.16 14.17
N LYS A 55 -7.55 -1.90 13.92
CA LYS A 55 -8.87 -1.38 14.30
C LYS A 55 -9.88 -1.56 13.18
N LEU A 56 -11.10 -1.99 13.55
CA LEU A 56 -12.18 -2.19 12.60
C LEU A 56 -12.52 -0.92 11.82
N LYS A 57 -12.48 -1.01 10.50
CA LYS A 57 -12.81 0.05 9.55
C LYS A 57 -13.66 -0.51 8.41
N TYR A 58 -14.23 0.37 7.60
CA TYR A 58 -14.83 -0.03 6.33
C TYR A 58 -13.79 -0.71 5.45
N ASN A 59 -14.18 -1.74 4.72
CA ASN A 59 -13.27 -2.56 3.91
C ASN A 59 -12.50 -1.73 2.87
N ALA A 60 -11.19 -1.92 2.81
CA ALA A 60 -10.28 -1.12 1.97
C ALA A 60 -10.54 -1.29 0.47
N LEU A 61 -10.85 -2.50 -0.01
CA LEU A 61 -11.11 -2.74 -1.43
C LEU A 61 -12.42 -2.09 -1.88
N PHE A 62 -13.50 -2.23 -1.09
CA PHE A 62 -14.76 -1.55 -1.37
C PHE A 62 -14.65 -0.02 -1.25
N ALA A 63 -13.85 0.48 -0.31
CA ALA A 63 -13.56 1.91 -0.20
C ALA A 63 -12.81 2.42 -1.43
N SER A 64 -11.79 1.66 -1.88
CA SER A 64 -11.03 1.98 -3.10
C SER A 64 -11.92 1.99 -4.33
N LEU A 65 -12.78 1.01 -4.48
CA LEU A 65 -13.77 0.96 -5.57
C LEU A 65 -14.67 2.20 -5.56
N LYS A 66 -15.22 2.57 -4.40
CA LYS A 66 -16.09 3.76 -4.28
C LYS A 66 -15.35 5.04 -4.63
N LEU A 67 -14.13 5.23 -4.15
CA LEU A 67 -13.32 6.41 -4.47
C LEU A 67 -12.99 6.46 -5.97
N GLN A 68 -12.66 5.32 -6.58
CA GLN A 68 -12.36 5.20 -7.99
C GLN A 68 -13.58 5.51 -8.87
N MET A 69 -14.74 5.00 -8.50
CA MET A 69 -16.00 5.28 -9.19
C MET A 69 -16.42 6.75 -9.10
N GLU A 70 -16.24 7.37 -7.92
CA GLU A 70 -16.65 8.74 -7.66
C GLU A 70 -15.74 9.76 -8.35
N PHE A 71 -14.42 9.59 -8.21
CA PHE A 71 -13.45 10.60 -8.65
C PHE A 71 -12.80 10.28 -10.00
N LYS A 72 -13.04 9.09 -10.58
CA LYS A 72 -12.42 8.62 -11.82
C LYS A 72 -10.89 8.70 -11.79
N LYS A 73 -10.31 8.45 -10.62
CA LYS A 73 -8.87 8.45 -10.36
C LYS A 73 -8.40 7.10 -9.82
N PRO A 74 -7.16 6.71 -10.09
CA PRO A 74 -6.63 5.45 -9.56
C PRO A 74 -6.55 5.49 -8.04
N VAL A 75 -6.77 4.34 -7.42
CA VAL A 75 -6.64 4.17 -5.98
C VAL A 75 -5.67 3.02 -5.69
N ILE A 76 -4.68 3.27 -4.85
CA ILE A 76 -3.81 2.24 -4.30
C ILE A 76 -4.53 1.63 -3.10
N ALA A 77 -5.08 0.43 -3.28
CA ALA A 77 -5.77 -0.29 -2.23
C ALA A 77 -4.77 -1.05 -1.36
N THR A 78 -4.75 -0.80 -0.06
CA THR A 78 -3.95 -1.62 0.87
C THR A 78 -4.61 -2.96 1.09
N MET A 79 -3.82 -4.02 1.09
CA MET A 79 -4.24 -5.38 1.42
C MET A 79 -3.26 -5.98 2.43
N SER A 80 -3.76 -6.35 3.61
CA SER A 80 -2.94 -6.90 4.69
C SER A 80 -3.07 -8.42 4.80
N MET A 81 -1.96 -9.05 5.22
CA MET A 81 -1.89 -10.48 5.53
C MET A 81 -2.54 -10.82 6.88
N ARG A 82 -2.80 -9.83 7.72
CA ARG A 82 -3.31 -10.05 9.07
C ARG A 82 -4.65 -10.74 9.09
N ASP A 83 -5.58 -10.29 8.26
CA ASP A 83 -6.98 -10.70 8.35
C ASP A 83 -7.38 -11.71 7.26
N ARG A 84 -6.43 -12.12 6.40
CA ARG A 84 -6.68 -12.93 5.20
C ARG A 84 -5.72 -14.10 5.09
N ASN A 85 -6.24 -15.28 4.82
CA ASN A 85 -5.46 -16.42 4.37
C ASN A 85 -5.20 -16.36 2.85
N LYS A 86 -4.40 -17.28 2.31
CA LYS A 86 -4.06 -17.32 0.89
C LYS A 86 -5.26 -17.41 -0.04
N ILE A 87 -6.32 -18.10 0.38
CA ILE A 87 -7.55 -18.22 -0.41
C ILE A 87 -8.26 -16.87 -0.46
N ALA A 88 -8.48 -16.24 0.69
CA ALA A 88 -9.11 -14.93 0.78
C ALA A 88 -8.34 -13.85 0.02
N LEU A 89 -7.00 -13.83 0.11
CA LEU A 89 -6.17 -12.89 -0.64
C LEU A 89 -6.36 -13.02 -2.16
N GLN A 90 -6.36 -14.24 -2.68
CA GLN A 90 -6.53 -14.48 -4.12
C GLN A 90 -7.96 -14.19 -4.57
N SER A 91 -8.95 -14.56 -3.78
CA SER A 91 -10.37 -14.27 -4.03
C SER A 91 -10.63 -12.76 -4.09
N ASP A 92 -10.07 -12.02 -3.11
CA ASP A 92 -10.15 -10.55 -3.08
C ASP A 92 -9.46 -9.91 -4.29
N LEU A 93 -8.29 -10.44 -4.72
CA LEU A 93 -7.60 -9.96 -5.92
C LEU A 93 -8.40 -10.21 -7.20
N MET A 94 -9.06 -11.37 -7.34
CA MET A 94 -9.95 -11.64 -8.47
C MET A 94 -11.11 -10.65 -8.53
N GLY A 95 -11.80 -10.43 -7.42
CA GLY A 95 -12.89 -9.47 -7.35
C GLY A 95 -12.42 -8.03 -7.59
N ALA A 96 -11.31 -7.62 -6.98
CA ALA A 96 -10.72 -6.30 -7.19
C ALA A 96 -10.34 -6.06 -8.66
N ASN A 97 -9.77 -7.08 -9.32
CA ASN A 97 -9.36 -7.04 -10.73
C ASN A 97 -10.57 -6.89 -11.67
N ASP A 98 -11.66 -7.60 -11.41
CA ASP A 98 -12.91 -7.50 -12.17
C ASP A 98 -13.46 -6.07 -12.14
N PHE A 99 -13.50 -5.45 -10.95
CA PHE A 99 -13.91 -4.06 -10.75
C PHE A 99 -12.82 -3.00 -11.05
N ASP A 100 -11.72 -3.39 -11.70
CA ASP A 100 -10.62 -2.51 -12.12
C ASP A 100 -9.88 -1.83 -10.94
N VAL A 101 -9.88 -2.41 -9.73
CA VAL A 101 -9.02 -1.98 -8.62
C VAL A 101 -7.70 -2.73 -8.74
N ARG A 102 -6.71 -2.11 -9.39
CA ARG A 102 -5.49 -2.80 -9.85
C ARG A 102 -4.18 -2.31 -9.24
N ALA A 103 -4.17 -1.26 -8.45
CA ALA A 103 -2.99 -0.85 -7.69
C ALA A 103 -3.13 -1.37 -6.25
N ILE A 104 -2.26 -2.28 -5.85
CA ILE A 104 -2.34 -2.99 -4.56
C ILE A 104 -1.08 -2.73 -3.74
N LEU A 105 -1.26 -2.17 -2.54
CA LEU A 105 -0.20 -2.03 -1.55
C LEU A 105 -0.16 -3.27 -0.65
N ALA A 106 0.87 -4.08 -0.85
CA ALA A 106 1.07 -5.31 -0.07
C ALA A 106 1.64 -4.99 1.32
N LEU A 107 0.88 -5.34 2.35
CA LEU A 107 1.23 -5.08 3.74
C LEU A 107 1.17 -6.37 4.59
N THR A 108 2.07 -6.50 5.55
CA THR A 108 1.97 -7.58 6.54
C THR A 108 0.79 -7.34 7.49
N GLY A 109 0.59 -6.11 7.89
CA GLY A 109 -0.44 -5.68 8.84
C GLY A 109 0.10 -5.55 10.27
N ASP A 110 -0.55 -4.71 11.05
CA ASP A 110 -0.23 -4.51 12.46
C ASP A 110 -0.64 -5.73 13.30
N PRO A 111 0.05 -5.99 14.43
CA PRO A 111 -0.29 -7.12 15.29
C PRO A 111 -1.74 -7.08 15.79
N ALA A 112 -2.43 -8.22 15.79
CA ALA A 112 -3.82 -8.33 16.23
C ALA A 112 -4.04 -7.88 17.69
N LYS A 113 -2.99 -7.91 18.53
CA LYS A 113 -3.03 -7.40 19.92
C LYS A 113 -3.34 -5.89 20.03
N MET A 114 -3.19 -5.13 18.93
CA MET A 114 -3.54 -3.70 18.87
C MET A 114 -5.02 -3.47 18.52
N SER A 115 -5.77 -4.55 18.26
CA SER A 115 -7.17 -4.49 17.85
C SER A 115 -8.06 -3.85 18.91
N ASP A 116 -9.08 -3.15 18.45
CA ASP A 116 -10.22 -2.71 19.25
C ASP A 116 -11.34 -3.78 19.33
N GLN A 117 -11.11 -4.97 18.73
CA GLN A 117 -12.03 -6.10 18.76
C GLN A 117 -11.50 -7.17 19.73
N PRO A 118 -12.19 -7.43 20.85
CA PRO A 118 -11.76 -8.41 21.84
C PRO A 118 -11.55 -9.80 21.23
N HIS A 119 -10.46 -10.46 21.62
CA HIS A 119 -10.13 -11.82 21.19
C HIS A 119 -9.84 -12.01 19.68
N SER A 120 -9.75 -10.94 18.90
CA SER A 120 -9.35 -11.03 17.49
C SER A 120 -7.99 -11.68 17.36
N LYS A 121 -7.88 -12.61 16.41
CA LYS A 121 -6.63 -13.31 16.07
C LYS A 121 -6.22 -12.94 14.64
N GLY A 122 -4.93 -12.68 14.45
CA GLY A 122 -4.40 -12.52 13.11
C GLY A 122 -4.18 -13.88 12.45
N VAL A 123 -4.40 -13.94 11.14
CA VAL A 123 -4.13 -15.13 10.32
C VAL A 123 -2.64 -15.29 10.07
N PHE A 124 -1.99 -14.25 9.55
CA PHE A 124 -0.54 -14.19 9.32
C PHE A 124 0.08 -15.49 8.79
N GLU A 125 -0.49 -16.11 7.75
CA GLU A 125 0.15 -17.28 7.11
C GLU A 125 1.57 -16.98 6.63
N SER A 126 1.87 -15.72 6.34
CA SER A 126 3.21 -15.23 5.98
C SER A 126 3.26 -13.70 6.12
N ASN A 127 4.05 -13.03 5.29
CA ASN A 127 4.27 -11.59 5.27
C ASN A 127 3.97 -11.00 3.88
N SER A 128 4.15 -9.69 3.72
CA SER A 128 3.88 -8.97 2.47
C SER A 128 4.64 -9.50 1.24
N LEU A 129 5.76 -10.19 1.40
CA LEU A 129 6.46 -10.82 0.27
C LEU A 129 5.63 -11.95 -0.36
N MET A 130 4.88 -12.70 0.45
CA MET A 130 3.98 -13.72 -0.09
C MET A 130 2.87 -13.07 -0.92
N LEU A 131 2.29 -11.97 -0.46
CA LEU A 131 1.27 -11.25 -1.23
C LEU A 131 1.84 -10.73 -2.56
N LEU A 132 3.07 -10.20 -2.57
CA LEU A 132 3.74 -9.82 -3.83
C LEU A 132 3.92 -11.02 -4.77
N LYS A 133 4.27 -12.19 -4.24
CA LYS A 133 4.37 -13.43 -5.04
C LYS A 133 3.01 -13.88 -5.58
N ILE A 134 1.96 -13.78 -4.78
CA ILE A 134 0.58 -14.06 -5.22
C ILE A 134 0.21 -13.13 -6.38
N ILE A 135 0.45 -11.82 -6.25
CA ILE A 135 0.19 -10.84 -7.31
C ILE A 135 1.01 -11.16 -8.57
N LYS A 136 2.27 -11.57 -8.40
CA LYS A 136 3.13 -11.97 -9.51
C LYS A 136 2.55 -13.17 -10.26
N SER A 137 2.13 -14.23 -9.56
CA SER A 137 1.47 -15.40 -10.17
C SER A 137 0.18 -14.98 -10.89
N PHE A 138 -0.62 -14.14 -10.25
CA PHE A 138 -1.86 -13.60 -10.83
C PHE A 138 -1.59 -12.87 -12.16
N ASN A 139 -0.57 -12.02 -12.21
CA ASN A 139 -0.16 -11.32 -13.44
C ASN A 139 0.39 -12.25 -14.55
N TYR A 140 0.76 -13.46 -14.21
CA TYR A 140 1.08 -14.53 -15.18
C TYR A 140 -0.14 -15.38 -15.57
N GLY A 141 -1.34 -14.99 -15.18
CA GLY A 141 -2.57 -15.70 -15.49
C GLY A 141 -2.78 -16.97 -14.67
N MET A 142 -2.17 -17.09 -13.49
CA MET A 142 -2.24 -18.30 -12.65
C MET A 142 -2.58 -17.93 -11.20
N ASP A 143 -3.21 -18.88 -10.49
CA ASP A 143 -3.29 -18.81 -9.04
C ASP A 143 -1.91 -19.08 -8.39
N TYR A 144 -1.83 -18.93 -7.08
CA TYR A 144 -0.57 -19.14 -6.35
C TYR A 144 -0.11 -20.61 -6.29
N SER A 145 -0.99 -21.55 -6.62
CA SER A 145 -0.68 -22.99 -6.75
C SER A 145 -0.28 -23.39 -8.17
N GLY A 146 -0.32 -22.46 -9.13
CA GLY A 146 0.08 -22.68 -10.52
C GLY A 146 -1.06 -23.13 -11.45
N HIS A 147 -2.32 -23.07 -11.01
CA HIS A 147 -3.45 -23.36 -11.90
C HIS A 147 -3.77 -22.14 -12.77
N PRO A 148 -3.86 -22.29 -14.10
CA PRO A 148 -4.12 -21.18 -15.00
C PRO A 148 -5.58 -20.70 -14.89
N PHE A 149 -5.77 -19.39 -14.98
CA PHE A 149 -7.09 -18.81 -15.12
C PHE A 149 -7.64 -19.05 -16.53
N LYS A 150 -8.95 -19.28 -16.65
CA LYS A 150 -9.62 -19.42 -17.96
C LYS A 150 -9.76 -18.11 -18.71
N ILE A 151 -9.71 -16.99 -17.98
CA ILE A 151 -9.80 -15.62 -18.50
C ILE A 151 -8.52 -14.91 -18.09
N GLU A 152 -7.85 -14.26 -19.04
CA GLU A 152 -6.65 -13.49 -18.76
C GLU A 152 -6.97 -12.32 -17.82
N PRO A 153 -6.31 -12.21 -16.67
CA PRO A 153 -6.54 -11.11 -15.75
C PRO A 153 -5.91 -9.81 -16.28
N LYS A 154 -6.50 -8.69 -15.91
CA LYS A 154 -5.87 -7.38 -16.07
C LYS A 154 -4.64 -7.29 -15.17
N GLN A 155 -3.59 -6.64 -15.65
CA GLN A 155 -2.36 -6.48 -14.87
C GLN A 155 -2.62 -5.72 -13.55
N ILE A 156 -2.18 -6.29 -12.45
CA ILE A 156 -2.14 -5.64 -11.12
C ILE A 156 -0.78 -4.98 -10.94
N PHE A 157 -0.78 -3.76 -10.42
CA PHE A 157 0.40 -2.95 -10.12
C PHE A 157 0.72 -3.02 -8.63
N PRO A 158 1.72 -3.81 -8.21
CA PRO A 158 2.03 -4.00 -6.80
C PRO A 158 2.87 -2.85 -6.24
N PHE A 159 2.51 -2.43 -5.04
CA PHE A 159 3.27 -1.52 -4.19
C PHE A 159 3.64 -2.22 -2.89
N ALA A 160 4.67 -1.73 -2.21
CA ALA A 160 5.08 -2.22 -0.91
C ALA A 160 5.49 -1.06 0.01
N VAL A 161 5.57 -1.31 1.31
CA VAL A 161 5.96 -0.29 2.29
C VAL A 161 7.40 -0.46 2.74
N VAL A 162 7.99 0.62 3.23
CA VAL A 162 9.27 0.63 3.91
C VAL A 162 9.19 1.44 5.19
N ASN A 163 9.93 1.00 6.21
CA ASN A 163 10.10 1.76 7.43
C ASN A 163 11.04 2.95 7.19
N SER A 164 10.62 4.16 7.55
CA SER A 164 11.40 5.38 7.32
C SER A 164 12.57 5.55 8.30
N TYR A 165 12.45 5.03 9.52
CA TYR A 165 13.45 5.19 10.58
C TYR A 165 14.03 3.83 10.99
N ALA A 166 14.78 3.23 10.07
CA ALA A 166 15.41 1.95 10.33
C ALA A 166 16.72 2.10 11.11
N LYS A 167 16.88 1.30 12.17
CA LYS A 167 18.15 1.22 12.91
C LYS A 167 19.27 0.51 12.13
N ASN A 168 18.91 -0.36 11.20
CA ASN A 168 19.83 -1.15 10.38
C ASN A 168 19.49 -1.00 8.91
N PHE A 169 20.25 -0.16 8.22
CA PHE A 169 20.05 0.17 6.81
C PHE A 169 20.33 -1.03 5.88
N SER A 170 21.36 -1.84 6.14
CA SER A 170 21.63 -3.05 5.31
C SER A 170 20.47 -4.05 5.36
N SER A 171 19.79 -4.18 6.49
CA SER A 171 18.57 -4.99 6.59
C SER A 171 17.40 -4.35 5.82
N LEU A 172 17.32 -3.01 5.82
CA LEU A 172 16.33 -2.25 5.08
C LEU A 172 16.50 -2.43 3.57
N GLU A 173 17.73 -2.25 3.07
CA GLU A 173 18.14 -2.44 1.68
C GLU A 173 17.77 -3.83 1.18
N ARG A 174 18.16 -4.87 1.93
CA ARG A 174 17.81 -6.25 1.60
C ARG A 174 16.29 -6.46 1.50
N LYS A 175 15.50 -5.89 2.42
CA LYS A 175 14.04 -5.98 2.39
C LYS A 175 13.44 -5.23 1.19
N MET A 176 13.95 -4.06 0.86
CA MET A 176 13.53 -3.31 -0.33
C MET A 176 13.89 -4.07 -1.61
N HIS A 177 15.13 -4.59 -1.71
CA HIS A 177 15.56 -5.42 -2.82
C HIS A 177 14.62 -6.61 -3.04
N GLN A 178 14.29 -7.37 -1.99
CA GLN A 178 13.36 -8.49 -2.08
C GLN A 178 11.97 -8.07 -2.58
N LYS A 179 11.46 -6.91 -2.17
CA LYS A 179 10.16 -6.40 -2.61
C LYS A 179 10.20 -5.99 -4.09
N ILE A 180 11.22 -5.27 -4.51
CA ILE A 180 11.41 -4.89 -5.92
C ILE A 180 11.58 -6.14 -6.79
N GLN A 181 12.40 -7.10 -6.35
CA GLN A 181 12.62 -8.37 -7.06
C GLN A 181 11.34 -9.20 -7.20
N ASN A 182 10.38 -9.06 -6.29
CA ASN A 182 9.06 -9.67 -6.38
C ASN A 182 8.01 -8.78 -7.07
N GLY A 183 8.45 -7.74 -7.78
CA GLY A 183 7.62 -6.96 -8.71
C GLY A 183 7.04 -5.67 -8.15
N ALA A 184 7.40 -5.23 -6.94
CA ALA A 184 6.94 -3.96 -6.43
C ALA A 184 7.41 -2.80 -7.33
N LEU A 185 6.46 -2.05 -7.89
CA LEU A 185 6.69 -0.89 -8.75
C LEU A 185 6.91 0.40 -7.95
N GLY A 186 6.38 0.45 -6.74
CA GLY A 186 6.56 1.56 -5.81
C GLY A 186 6.83 1.05 -4.40
N ILE A 187 7.81 1.65 -3.75
CA ILE A 187 8.08 1.46 -2.33
C ILE A 187 7.61 2.72 -1.61
N ILE A 188 6.53 2.61 -0.84
CA ILE A 188 5.96 3.72 -0.09
C ILE A 188 6.60 3.75 1.31
N SER A 189 7.18 4.88 1.68
CA SER A 189 7.74 5.04 3.03
C SER A 189 6.63 5.32 4.05
N GLN A 190 6.89 5.01 5.31
CA GLN A 190 6.19 5.67 6.40
C GLN A 190 6.50 7.17 6.39
N PRO A 191 5.73 8.01 7.11
CA PRO A 191 5.99 9.45 7.13
C PRO A 191 7.44 9.79 7.47
N VAL A 192 8.02 10.71 6.70
CA VAL A 192 9.37 11.22 6.89
C VAL A 192 9.26 12.66 7.38
N PHE A 193 9.97 12.99 8.46
CA PHE A 193 9.88 14.28 9.14
C PHE A 193 11.17 15.11 9.05
N ASP A 194 12.27 14.51 8.57
CA ASP A 194 13.53 15.22 8.38
C ASP A 194 14.21 14.86 7.05
N ILE A 195 14.98 15.83 6.53
CA ILE A 195 15.59 15.72 5.19
C ILE A 195 16.76 14.74 5.16
N GLU A 196 17.49 14.62 6.27
CA GLU A 196 18.65 13.73 6.33
C GLU A 196 18.22 12.26 6.32
N ASN A 197 17.12 11.95 7.01
CA ASN A 197 16.55 10.62 6.93
C ASN A 197 15.97 10.31 5.53
N ALA A 198 15.35 11.33 4.87
CA ALA A 198 14.89 11.18 3.49
C ALA A 198 16.04 10.84 2.53
N LYS A 199 17.16 11.53 2.65
CA LYS A 199 18.37 11.26 1.84
C LYS A 199 18.91 9.84 2.07
N LYS A 200 19.07 9.43 3.33
CA LYS A 200 19.52 8.07 3.68
C LYS A 200 18.58 6.98 3.14
N LEU A 201 17.27 7.23 3.21
CA LEU A 201 16.29 6.30 2.68
C LEU A 201 16.37 6.19 1.16
N LEU A 202 16.61 7.31 0.46
CA LEU A 202 16.80 7.34 -0.99
C LEU A 202 18.09 6.62 -1.40
N GLU A 203 19.20 6.83 -0.68
CA GLU A 203 20.47 6.13 -0.90
C GLU A 203 20.27 4.60 -0.73
N SER A 204 19.66 4.17 0.36
CA SER A 204 19.36 2.75 0.61
C SER A 204 18.43 2.16 -0.45
N PHE A 205 17.47 2.93 -0.96
CA PHE A 205 16.60 2.51 -2.05
C PHE A 205 17.39 2.31 -3.36
N ASN A 206 18.29 3.21 -3.69
CA ASN A 206 19.14 3.09 -4.88
C ASN A 206 20.04 1.85 -4.79
N ILE A 207 20.69 1.61 -3.65
CA ILE A 207 21.47 0.39 -3.40
C ILE A 207 20.59 -0.87 -3.58
N ALA A 208 19.39 -0.87 -3.01
CA ALA A 208 18.47 -1.99 -3.12
C ALA A 208 18.02 -2.26 -4.57
N LYS A 209 17.94 -1.21 -5.40
CA LYS A 209 17.51 -1.27 -6.78
C LYS A 209 18.62 -1.72 -7.74
N ASP A 210 19.88 -1.37 -7.45
CA ASP A 210 21.03 -1.64 -8.34
C ASP A 210 21.24 -3.13 -8.65
N GLY A 211 20.94 -4.01 -7.70
CA GLY A 211 21.06 -5.45 -7.88
C GLY A 211 19.87 -6.12 -8.60
N VAL A 212 18.91 -5.33 -9.13
CA VAL A 212 17.69 -5.86 -9.77
C VAL A 212 17.76 -5.71 -11.28
N GLU A 213 17.43 -6.76 -12.04
CA GLU A 213 17.47 -6.77 -13.51
C GLU A 213 16.13 -6.40 -14.16
N GLY A 214 16.19 -5.88 -15.40
CA GLY A 214 15.04 -5.64 -16.28
C GLY A 214 14.10 -4.54 -15.79
N ASP A 215 12.82 -4.67 -16.08
CA ASP A 215 11.78 -3.68 -15.76
C ASP A 215 11.62 -3.38 -14.27
N LYS A 216 12.14 -4.23 -13.42
CA LYS A 216 12.17 -4.02 -11.97
C LYS A 216 13.01 -2.81 -11.58
N LYS A 217 13.97 -2.41 -12.40
CA LYS A 217 14.72 -1.15 -12.24
C LYS A 217 13.84 0.10 -12.31
N LYS A 218 12.62 -0.03 -12.85
CA LYS A 218 11.63 1.07 -12.89
C LYS A 218 10.94 1.34 -11.55
N ALA A 219 11.20 0.55 -10.50
CA ALA A 219 10.65 0.81 -9.18
C ALA A 219 11.03 2.20 -8.67
N GLN A 220 10.10 2.88 -8.00
CA GLN A 220 10.26 4.22 -7.44
C GLN A 220 10.06 4.24 -5.93
N LEU A 221 10.75 5.13 -5.25
CA LEU A 221 10.52 5.43 -3.83
C LEU A 221 9.50 6.56 -3.73
N ILE A 222 8.45 6.34 -2.95
CA ILE A 222 7.37 7.31 -2.70
C ILE A 222 7.46 7.71 -1.23
N PHE A 223 7.74 8.96 -0.97
CA PHE A 223 7.81 9.47 0.40
C PHE A 223 6.42 9.71 0.98
N GLY A 224 6.17 9.12 2.15
CA GLY A 224 5.02 9.46 2.97
C GLY A 224 5.22 10.82 3.66
N LEU A 225 4.24 11.71 3.54
CA LEU A 225 4.21 12.99 4.25
C LEU A 225 2.98 13.02 5.17
N PHE A 226 3.18 13.44 6.41
CA PHE A 226 2.11 13.55 7.38
C PHE A 226 2.17 14.92 8.08
N PRO A 227 1.26 15.86 7.76
CA PRO A 227 1.23 17.17 8.42
C PRO A 227 0.81 17.03 9.89
N VAL A 228 1.72 17.27 10.82
CA VAL A 228 1.42 17.24 12.25
C VAL A 228 0.91 18.61 12.68
N THR A 229 -0.40 18.70 12.93
CA THR A 229 -1.06 19.98 13.31
C THR A 229 -1.41 20.08 14.79
N LYS A 230 -1.25 18.99 15.56
CA LYS A 230 -1.60 18.95 16.99
C LYS A 230 -0.54 18.21 17.79
N LEU A 231 -0.19 18.73 18.96
CA LEU A 231 0.78 18.10 19.87
C LEU A 231 0.39 16.65 20.21
N ARG A 232 -0.90 16.40 20.50
CA ARG A 232 -1.39 15.02 20.76
C ARG A 232 -1.08 14.05 19.61
N THR A 233 -1.14 14.51 18.37
CA THR A 233 -0.80 13.69 17.20
C THR A 233 0.70 13.41 17.15
N ALA A 234 1.55 14.40 17.43
CA ALA A 234 2.99 14.21 17.50
C ALA A 234 3.37 13.17 18.57
N LEU A 235 2.82 13.31 19.77
CA LEU A 235 3.04 12.38 20.88
C LEU A 235 2.56 10.96 20.55
N PHE A 236 1.43 10.83 19.89
CA PHE A 236 0.92 9.53 19.43
C PHE A 236 1.86 8.89 18.39
N LEU A 237 2.30 9.65 17.39
CA LEU A 237 3.20 9.16 16.34
C LEU A 237 4.51 8.66 16.94
N SER A 238 5.16 9.46 17.82
CA SER A 238 6.45 9.09 18.40
C SER A 238 6.38 7.93 19.39
N ALA A 239 5.26 7.78 20.11
CA ALA A 239 5.14 6.77 21.18
C ALA A 239 4.51 5.46 20.72
N GLN A 240 3.64 5.47 19.69
CA GLN A 240 2.78 4.32 19.38
C GLN A 240 2.85 3.84 17.93
N VAL A 241 3.42 4.62 17.02
CA VAL A 241 3.52 4.18 15.62
C VAL A 241 4.89 3.55 15.37
N PRO A 242 4.95 2.24 15.08
CA PRO A 242 6.23 1.57 14.84
C PRO A 242 7.01 2.22 13.70
N GLY A 243 8.28 2.54 13.94
CA GLY A 243 9.16 3.10 12.91
C GLY A 243 9.04 4.61 12.71
N ILE A 244 8.40 5.32 13.61
CA ILE A 244 8.46 6.78 13.75
C ILE A 244 9.07 7.08 15.13
N HIS A 245 10.20 7.75 15.17
CA HIS A 245 10.93 8.10 16.41
C HIS A 245 11.32 9.57 16.38
#